data_09828f16c8c0869a6695cc803276e8a0
#
_entry.id   09828f16c8c0869a6695cc803276e8a0
#
_cell.length_a   1.000
_cell.length_b   1.000
_cell.length_c   1.000
_cell.angle_alpha   90.00
_cell.angle_beta   90.00
_cell.angle_gamma   90.00
#
_symmetry.space_group_name_H-M   'P 1'
#
loop_
_entity.id
_entity.type
_entity.pdbx_description
1 polymer ?
#
loop_
_entity_poly.entity_id
_entity_poly.type
_entity_poly.pdbx_seq_one_letter_code
_entity_poly.pdbx_strand_id
1 'polypeptide(L)'
;MQETTIAAIATAPGAGGIAVVRLSGPRSYQVAEQVFRPANAAKSVAQAKGYTALFGSFVEGDEAFDQGVALFFRAPHSYTGEDVVELSCHGGSAVARRLVEACLAAGAQPAAPGEYTRRAFLNGKLGLTQAEAVMDLISADGRQGAALANAALSGALARKIGEQKDALTALQAHLAAWVDFPEEDVPELDEAHLRSVLGSVQETLDGLIRNYQADTCLLYTSDAADE
;
A
#
# COMPACT_ATOMS: atom_id res chain seq x y z
N MET A 1 8.46 -3.33 13.16
CA MET A 1 7.43 -4.32 12.77
C MET A 1 6.37 -4.34 13.86
N GLN A 2 5.10 -4.36 13.50
CA GLN A 2 4.03 -4.49 14.49
C GLN A 2 3.98 -5.94 14.99
N GLU A 3 3.75 -6.13 16.28
CA GLU A 3 3.72 -7.47 16.89
C GLU A 3 2.39 -8.21 16.66
N THR A 4 1.35 -7.51 16.20
CA THR A 4 0.00 -8.04 16.04
C THR A 4 -0.29 -8.51 14.61
N THR A 5 -0.98 -9.66 14.50
CA THR A 5 -1.55 -10.13 13.24
C THR A 5 -3.01 -9.69 13.14
N ILE A 6 -3.38 -9.06 12.03
CA ILE A 6 -4.72 -8.54 11.78
C ILE A 6 -5.45 -9.33 10.71
N ALA A 7 -6.79 -9.32 10.79
CA ALA A 7 -7.69 -9.95 9.84
C ALA A 7 -8.87 -9.04 9.49
N ALA A 8 -9.26 -8.99 8.22
CA ALA A 8 -10.50 -8.38 7.75
C ALA A 8 -10.94 -8.94 6.40
N ILE A 9 -12.22 -8.75 6.05
CA ILE A 9 -12.70 -8.94 4.69
C ILE A 9 -12.12 -7.83 3.81
N ALA A 10 -11.43 -8.21 2.73
CA ALA A 10 -10.75 -7.30 1.82
C ALA A 10 -11.55 -7.02 0.52
N THR A 11 -12.67 -7.68 0.32
CA THR A 11 -13.60 -7.43 -0.78
C THR A 11 -14.73 -6.50 -0.36
N ALA A 12 -15.33 -5.81 -1.34
CA ALA A 12 -16.48 -4.95 -1.09
C ALA A 12 -17.63 -5.73 -0.42
N PRO A 13 -18.42 -5.09 0.47
CA PRO A 13 -19.58 -5.72 1.08
C PRO A 13 -20.65 -6.02 0.02
N GLY A 14 -21.32 -7.18 0.17
CA GLY A 14 -22.38 -7.62 -0.73
C GLY A 14 -22.25 -9.09 -1.12
N ALA A 15 -23.29 -9.62 -1.78
CA ALA A 15 -23.27 -10.99 -2.31
C ALA A 15 -22.47 -11.02 -3.62
N GLY A 16 -21.45 -11.87 -3.68
CA GLY A 16 -20.60 -12.06 -4.86
C GLY A 16 -20.21 -13.52 -5.03
N GLY A 17 -19.51 -13.87 -6.09
CA GLY A 17 -18.99 -15.22 -6.29
C GLY A 17 -17.86 -15.58 -5.32
N ILE A 18 -17.05 -14.59 -4.94
CA ILE A 18 -15.86 -14.76 -4.10
C ILE A 18 -15.77 -13.63 -3.07
N ALA A 19 -15.39 -13.97 -1.85
CA ALA A 19 -14.91 -13.02 -0.84
C ALA A 19 -13.47 -13.36 -0.42
N VAL A 20 -12.70 -12.37 -0.08
CA VAL A 20 -11.31 -12.52 0.37
C VAL A 20 -11.19 -12.02 1.79
N VAL A 21 -10.70 -12.85 2.68
CA VAL A 21 -10.24 -12.47 4.02
C VAL A 21 -8.71 -12.35 3.99
N ARG A 22 -8.19 -11.21 4.40
CA ARG A 22 -6.75 -10.95 4.43
C ARG A 22 -6.23 -10.99 5.86
N LEU A 23 -5.15 -11.73 6.05
CA LEU A 23 -4.32 -11.76 7.25
C LEU A 23 -3.02 -11.00 6.98
N SER A 24 -2.55 -10.17 7.92
CA SER A 24 -1.23 -9.53 7.83
C SER A 24 -0.58 -9.46 9.20
N GLY A 25 0.69 -9.83 9.28
CA GLY A 25 1.48 -9.79 10.51
C GLY A 25 2.28 -11.06 10.77
N PRO A 26 3.05 -11.12 11.86
CA PRO A 26 4.04 -12.17 12.13
C PRO A 26 3.44 -13.56 12.32
N ARG A 27 2.15 -13.67 12.67
CA ARG A 27 1.46 -14.95 12.89
C ARG A 27 0.48 -15.31 11.79
N SER A 28 0.50 -14.63 10.63
CA SER A 28 -0.47 -14.85 9.54
C SER A 28 -0.51 -16.30 9.07
N TYR A 29 0.62 -16.95 8.94
CA TYR A 29 0.71 -18.36 8.55
C TYR A 29 0.21 -19.31 9.64
N GLN A 30 0.49 -19.01 10.90
CA GLN A 30 0.03 -19.82 12.05
C GLN A 30 -1.50 -19.74 12.20
N VAL A 31 -2.07 -18.55 12.04
CA VAL A 31 -3.54 -18.35 12.02
C VAL A 31 -4.15 -19.09 10.83
N ALA A 32 -3.59 -18.91 9.63
CA ALA A 32 -4.07 -19.61 8.43
C ALA A 32 -4.02 -21.14 8.57
N GLU A 33 -2.98 -21.68 9.22
CA GLU A 33 -2.86 -23.14 9.46
C GLU A 33 -3.97 -23.69 10.35
N GLN A 34 -4.52 -22.87 11.25
CA GLN A 34 -5.61 -23.29 12.12
C GLN A 34 -6.98 -23.30 11.41
N VAL A 35 -7.16 -22.41 10.42
CA VAL A 35 -8.46 -22.20 9.74
C VAL A 35 -8.51 -22.78 8.32
N PHE A 36 -7.42 -23.34 7.81
CA PHE A 36 -7.34 -23.86 6.45
C PHE A 36 -6.63 -25.21 6.39
N ARG A 37 -7.24 -26.17 5.71
CA ARG A 37 -6.69 -27.52 5.45
C ARG A 37 -6.45 -27.67 3.95
N PRO A 38 -5.18 -27.76 3.48
CA PRO A 38 -4.89 -28.04 2.08
C PRO A 38 -5.51 -29.36 1.62
N ALA A 39 -6.12 -29.38 0.43
CA ALA A 39 -6.67 -30.58 -0.17
C ALA A 39 -5.59 -31.64 -0.46
N ASN A 40 -4.36 -31.19 -0.77
CA ASN A 40 -3.21 -32.07 -0.88
C ASN A 40 -2.51 -32.19 0.47
N ALA A 41 -2.65 -33.32 1.14
CA ALA A 41 -2.05 -33.59 2.45
C ALA A 41 -0.50 -33.52 2.49
N ALA A 42 0.16 -33.59 1.32
CA ALA A 42 1.62 -33.39 1.24
C ALA A 42 2.03 -31.90 1.31
N LYS A 43 1.07 -30.97 1.28
CA LYS A 43 1.30 -29.55 1.37
C LYS A 43 1.02 -29.05 2.80
N SER A 44 1.85 -28.14 3.27
CA SER A 44 1.69 -27.50 4.60
C SER A 44 1.59 -25.99 4.42
N VAL A 45 0.70 -25.38 5.17
CA VAL A 45 0.55 -23.93 5.25
C VAL A 45 1.84 -23.30 5.82
N ALA A 46 2.39 -23.85 6.89
CA ALA A 46 3.61 -23.34 7.52
C ALA A 46 4.81 -23.33 6.57
N GLN A 47 4.89 -24.30 5.65
CA GLN A 47 5.98 -24.44 4.66
C GLN A 47 5.67 -23.75 3.32
N ALA A 48 4.51 -23.12 3.17
CA ALA A 48 4.14 -22.44 1.94
C ALA A 48 5.15 -21.33 1.63
N LYS A 49 5.67 -21.33 0.41
CA LYS A 49 6.56 -20.28 -0.10
C LYS A 49 5.74 -19.05 -0.45
N GLY A 50 6.39 -17.87 -0.46
CA GLY A 50 5.77 -16.66 -1.01
C GLY A 50 5.34 -16.86 -2.48
N TYR A 51 4.25 -16.19 -2.87
CA TYR A 51 3.64 -16.27 -4.20
C TYR A 51 3.14 -17.66 -4.59
N THR A 52 2.67 -18.43 -3.61
CA THR A 52 2.05 -19.73 -3.87
C THR A 52 0.58 -19.73 -3.51
N ALA A 53 -0.19 -20.59 -4.17
CA ALA A 53 -1.60 -20.81 -3.93
C ALA A 53 -1.84 -22.27 -3.55
N LEU A 54 -2.70 -22.51 -2.56
CA LEU A 54 -3.17 -23.84 -2.19
C LEU A 54 -4.69 -23.87 -2.23
N PHE A 55 -5.28 -24.90 -2.87
CA PHE A 55 -6.69 -25.19 -2.75
C PHE A 55 -6.92 -26.07 -1.51
N GLY A 56 -8.04 -25.85 -0.82
CA GLY A 56 -8.36 -26.61 0.39
C GLY A 56 -9.71 -26.24 0.99
N SER A 57 -9.93 -26.68 2.22
CA SER A 57 -11.14 -26.42 3.00
C SER A 57 -10.88 -25.43 4.12
N PHE A 58 -11.82 -24.52 4.34
CA PHE A 58 -11.86 -23.67 5.51
C PHE A 58 -12.55 -24.41 6.66
N VAL A 59 -11.93 -24.36 7.83
CA VAL A 59 -12.34 -25.16 8.98
C VAL A 59 -12.49 -24.32 10.25
N GLU A 60 -13.38 -24.77 11.12
CA GLU A 60 -13.50 -24.30 12.49
C GLU A 60 -13.42 -25.54 13.41
N GLY A 61 -12.28 -25.70 14.11
CA GLY A 61 -11.96 -27.00 14.73
C GLY A 61 -11.85 -28.11 13.67
N ASP A 62 -12.68 -29.14 13.81
CA ASP A 62 -12.73 -30.27 12.86
C ASP A 62 -13.81 -30.12 11.78
N GLU A 63 -14.68 -29.11 11.88
CA GLU A 63 -15.77 -28.89 10.94
C GLU A 63 -15.28 -28.07 9.73
N ALA A 64 -15.41 -28.64 8.52
CA ALA A 64 -15.21 -27.90 7.28
C ALA A 64 -16.52 -27.18 6.89
N PHE A 65 -16.46 -25.86 6.69
CA PHE A 65 -17.64 -25.06 6.38
C PHE A 65 -17.63 -24.45 4.98
N ASP A 66 -16.46 -24.42 4.31
CA ASP A 66 -16.33 -23.94 2.93
C ASP A 66 -15.06 -24.48 2.28
N GLN A 67 -14.92 -24.27 0.97
CA GLN A 67 -13.72 -24.60 0.20
C GLN A 67 -13.25 -23.38 -0.60
N GLY A 68 -11.95 -23.28 -0.80
CA GLY A 68 -11.39 -22.16 -1.56
C GLY A 68 -9.88 -22.20 -1.67
N VAL A 69 -9.31 -21.05 -1.91
CA VAL A 69 -7.88 -20.89 -2.18
C VAL A 69 -7.23 -20.01 -1.12
N ALA A 70 -6.11 -20.45 -0.58
CA ALA A 70 -5.22 -19.63 0.23
C ALA A 70 -4.01 -19.19 -0.60
N LEU A 71 -3.75 -17.86 -0.66
CA LEU A 71 -2.60 -17.24 -1.28
C LEU A 71 -1.62 -16.79 -0.21
N PHE A 72 -0.34 -17.05 -0.41
CA PHE A 72 0.71 -16.85 0.58
C PHE A 72 1.76 -15.85 0.10
N PHE A 73 2.09 -14.88 0.94
CA PHE A 73 3.11 -13.86 0.68
C PHE A 73 4.05 -13.76 1.87
N ARG A 74 5.35 -13.92 1.63
CA ARG A 74 6.39 -13.78 2.67
C ARG A 74 6.95 -12.36 2.71
N ALA A 75 7.18 -11.87 3.91
CA ALA A 75 7.91 -10.64 4.14
C ALA A 75 9.30 -10.68 3.47
N PRO A 76 9.77 -9.56 2.91
CA PRO A 76 9.11 -8.27 2.73
C PRO A 76 8.27 -8.17 1.44
N HIS A 77 8.07 -9.27 0.73
CA HIS A 77 7.45 -9.32 -0.60
C HIS A 77 5.92 -9.52 -0.49
N SER A 78 5.24 -8.54 0.13
CA SER A 78 3.79 -8.47 0.28
C SER A 78 3.33 -7.01 0.19
N TYR A 79 2.02 -6.78 0.22
CA TYR A 79 1.46 -5.42 0.24
C TYR A 79 1.90 -4.62 1.47
N THR A 80 1.81 -5.22 2.65
CA THR A 80 2.17 -4.56 3.91
C THR A 80 3.66 -4.64 4.26
N GLY A 81 4.45 -5.44 3.52
CA GLY A 81 5.82 -5.77 3.89
C GLY A 81 5.94 -6.81 5.01
N GLU A 82 4.81 -7.30 5.53
CA GLU A 82 4.72 -8.38 6.53
C GLU A 82 4.44 -9.73 5.87
N ASP A 83 4.41 -10.82 6.65
CA ASP A 83 3.79 -12.07 6.18
C ASP A 83 2.29 -11.83 5.97
N VAL A 84 1.77 -12.18 4.79
CA VAL A 84 0.36 -11.99 4.41
C VAL A 84 -0.20 -13.31 3.89
N VAL A 85 -1.44 -13.61 4.28
CA VAL A 85 -2.23 -14.70 3.72
C VAL A 85 -3.59 -14.15 3.28
N GLU A 86 -3.98 -14.46 2.05
CA GLU A 86 -5.31 -14.15 1.53
C GLU A 86 -6.10 -15.44 1.38
N LEU A 87 -7.24 -15.50 2.03
CA LEU A 87 -8.14 -16.65 2.07
C LEU A 87 -9.37 -16.31 1.22
N SER A 88 -9.45 -16.90 0.01
CA SER A 88 -10.53 -16.68 -0.93
C SER A 88 -11.60 -17.77 -0.71
N CYS A 89 -12.74 -17.38 -0.16
CA CYS A 89 -13.92 -18.22 0.10
C CYS A 89 -15.09 -17.87 -0.83
N HIS A 90 -16.20 -18.58 -0.76
CA HIS A 90 -17.43 -18.18 -1.44
C HIS A 90 -17.94 -16.84 -0.89
N GLY A 91 -18.44 -15.98 -1.79
CA GLY A 91 -18.76 -14.58 -1.52
C GLY A 91 -20.06 -14.31 -0.78
N GLY A 92 -20.59 -15.30 -0.06
CA GLY A 92 -21.71 -15.11 0.87
C GLY A 92 -21.26 -14.38 2.13
N SER A 93 -22.02 -13.38 2.57
CA SER A 93 -21.70 -12.59 3.77
C SER A 93 -21.56 -13.44 5.04
N ALA A 94 -22.32 -14.51 5.15
CA ALA A 94 -22.25 -15.45 6.28
C ALA A 94 -20.92 -16.24 6.28
N VAL A 95 -20.49 -16.74 5.12
CA VAL A 95 -19.24 -17.51 4.96
C VAL A 95 -18.04 -16.62 5.24
N ALA A 96 -17.98 -15.43 4.62
CA ALA A 96 -16.88 -14.49 4.83
C ALA A 96 -16.77 -14.04 6.31
N ARG A 97 -17.90 -13.79 6.97
CA ARG A 97 -17.94 -13.45 8.40
C ARG A 97 -17.44 -14.61 9.25
N ARG A 98 -17.94 -15.85 9.02
CA ARG A 98 -17.48 -17.05 9.75
C ARG A 98 -15.97 -17.25 9.61
N LEU A 99 -15.43 -17.01 8.41
CA LEU A 99 -13.99 -17.12 8.16
C LEU A 99 -13.19 -16.08 8.94
N VAL A 100 -13.67 -14.83 9.01
CA VAL A 100 -13.02 -13.80 9.85
C VAL A 100 -13.08 -14.20 11.33
N GLU A 101 -14.25 -14.63 11.83
CA GLU A 101 -14.44 -15.07 13.23
C GLU A 101 -13.49 -16.22 13.57
N ALA A 102 -13.35 -17.21 12.68
CA ALA A 102 -12.37 -18.29 12.84
C ALA A 102 -10.92 -17.77 12.92
N CYS A 103 -10.54 -16.80 12.07
CA CYS A 103 -9.22 -16.16 12.14
C CYS A 103 -8.99 -15.40 13.45
N LEU A 104 -10.03 -14.71 13.97
CA LEU A 104 -9.94 -14.01 15.26
C LEU A 104 -9.81 -15.00 16.41
N ALA A 105 -10.58 -16.09 16.42
CA ALA A 105 -10.48 -17.16 17.39
C ALA A 105 -9.09 -17.84 17.37
N ALA A 106 -8.45 -17.94 16.19
CA ALA A 106 -7.09 -18.43 16.01
C ALA A 106 -6.00 -17.41 16.45
N GLY A 107 -6.39 -16.23 16.96
CA GLY A 107 -5.50 -15.25 17.58
C GLY A 107 -5.11 -14.06 16.67
N ALA A 108 -5.81 -13.85 15.57
CA ALA A 108 -5.75 -12.57 14.86
C ALA A 108 -6.56 -11.49 15.60
N GLN A 109 -6.27 -10.24 15.31
CA GLN A 109 -7.07 -9.09 15.77
C GLN A 109 -7.84 -8.48 14.58
N PRO A 110 -9.00 -7.86 14.80
CA PRO A 110 -9.70 -7.18 13.72
C PRO A 110 -8.86 -6.00 13.21
N ALA A 111 -8.74 -5.88 11.89
CA ALA A 111 -8.07 -4.73 11.29
C ALA A 111 -8.93 -3.48 11.40
N ALA A 112 -8.32 -2.35 11.75
CA ALA A 112 -8.95 -1.05 11.66
C ALA A 112 -9.10 -0.60 10.17
N PRO A 113 -10.01 0.33 9.85
CA PRO A 113 -10.09 0.92 8.52
C PRO A 113 -8.75 1.47 8.04
N GLY A 114 -8.32 1.10 6.83
CA GLY A 114 -7.05 1.54 6.25
C GLY A 114 -5.79 0.93 6.88
N GLU A 115 -5.90 -0.02 7.83
CA GLU A 115 -4.75 -0.51 8.58
C GLU A 115 -3.71 -1.22 7.71
N TYR A 116 -4.11 -1.95 6.68
CA TYR A 116 -3.15 -2.58 5.76
C TYR A 116 -2.29 -1.55 5.03
N THR A 117 -2.90 -0.47 4.54
CA THR A 117 -2.19 0.63 3.88
C THR A 117 -1.30 1.40 4.87
N ARG A 118 -1.77 1.62 6.09
CA ARG A 118 -0.97 2.20 7.17
C ARG A 118 0.26 1.36 7.48
N ARG A 119 0.12 0.03 7.55
CA ARG A 119 1.27 -0.89 7.75
C ARG A 119 2.22 -0.87 6.57
N ALA A 120 1.72 -0.84 5.33
CA ALA A 120 2.54 -0.69 4.14
C ALA A 120 3.38 0.60 4.19
N PHE A 121 2.79 1.72 4.62
CA PHE A 121 3.51 2.98 4.83
C PHE A 121 4.56 2.87 5.94
N LEU A 122 4.21 2.36 7.12
CA LEU A 122 5.13 2.22 8.25
C LEU A 122 6.30 1.28 7.96
N ASN A 123 6.10 0.28 7.11
CA ASN A 123 7.12 -0.66 6.66
C ASN A 123 7.89 -0.18 5.41
N GLY A 124 7.68 1.06 4.97
CA GLY A 124 8.39 1.67 3.84
C GLY A 124 8.04 1.10 2.47
N LYS A 125 6.88 0.43 2.32
CA LYS A 125 6.38 -0.08 1.03
C LYS A 125 5.74 1.01 0.19
N LEU A 126 5.16 2.01 0.84
CA LEU A 126 4.49 3.16 0.24
C LEU A 126 4.98 4.44 0.89
N GLY A 127 5.10 5.52 0.11
CA GLY A 127 5.22 6.87 0.64
C GLY A 127 3.86 7.39 1.12
N LEU A 128 3.85 8.52 1.85
CA LEU A 128 2.61 9.10 2.39
C LEU A 128 1.61 9.44 1.27
N THR A 129 2.05 10.12 0.23
CA THR A 129 1.22 10.47 -0.93
C THR A 129 0.67 9.26 -1.67
N GLN A 130 1.42 8.15 -1.71
CA GLN A 130 0.96 6.89 -2.29
C GLN A 130 -0.10 6.22 -1.41
N ALA A 131 0.06 6.29 -0.09
CA ALA A 131 -0.92 5.74 0.85
C ALA A 131 -2.28 6.49 0.77
N GLU A 132 -2.25 7.82 0.59
CA GLU A 132 -3.44 8.64 0.34
C GLU A 132 -4.09 8.29 -1.01
N ALA A 133 -3.29 8.16 -2.07
CA ALA A 133 -3.76 7.83 -3.40
C ALA A 133 -4.44 6.44 -3.52
N VAL A 134 -4.23 5.52 -2.56
CA VAL A 134 -4.97 4.26 -2.51
C VAL A 134 -6.46 4.50 -2.32
N MET A 135 -6.85 5.42 -1.43
CA MET A 135 -8.25 5.76 -1.20
C MET A 135 -8.85 6.49 -2.40
N ASP A 136 -8.11 7.42 -2.99
CA ASP A 136 -8.55 8.13 -4.19
C ASP A 136 -8.82 7.16 -5.36
N LEU A 137 -7.96 6.14 -5.52
CA LEU A 137 -8.15 5.12 -6.56
C LEU A 137 -9.37 4.24 -6.30
N ILE A 138 -9.65 3.90 -5.02
CA ILE A 138 -10.82 3.09 -4.65
C ILE A 138 -12.12 3.88 -4.85
N SER A 139 -12.09 5.20 -4.60
CA SER A 139 -13.25 6.10 -4.68
C SER A 139 -13.46 6.70 -6.08
N ALA A 140 -12.58 6.44 -7.02
CA ALA A 140 -12.63 7.06 -8.34
C ALA A 140 -13.83 6.55 -9.17
N ASP A 141 -14.76 7.45 -9.50
CA ASP A 141 -15.98 7.13 -10.28
C ASP A 141 -15.79 7.20 -11.81
N GLY A 142 -14.59 7.52 -12.28
CA GLY A 142 -14.35 7.66 -13.71
C GLY A 142 -12.91 7.40 -14.15
N ARG A 143 -12.72 7.25 -15.47
CA ARG A 143 -11.40 6.99 -16.08
C ARG A 143 -10.34 8.04 -15.69
N GLN A 144 -10.75 9.28 -15.61
CA GLN A 144 -9.85 10.42 -15.37
C GLN A 144 -9.38 10.44 -13.90
N GLY A 145 -10.32 10.29 -12.95
CA GLY A 145 -10.01 10.15 -11.53
C GLY A 145 -9.12 8.95 -11.25
N ALA A 146 -9.44 7.79 -11.83
CA ALA A 146 -8.62 6.59 -11.69
C ALA A 146 -7.20 6.76 -12.29
N ALA A 147 -7.05 7.49 -13.41
CA ALA A 147 -5.74 7.77 -14.01
C ALA A 147 -4.89 8.68 -13.12
N LEU A 148 -5.48 9.72 -12.52
CA LEU A 148 -4.81 10.64 -11.59
C LEU A 148 -4.37 9.92 -10.31
N ALA A 149 -5.28 9.17 -9.69
CA ALA A 149 -4.97 8.38 -8.50
C ALA A 149 -3.87 7.34 -8.78
N ASN A 150 -3.90 6.68 -9.94
CA ASN A 150 -2.85 5.74 -10.33
C ASN A 150 -1.50 6.43 -10.58
N ALA A 151 -1.49 7.63 -11.14
CA ALA A 151 -0.27 8.44 -11.28
C ALA A 151 0.32 8.82 -9.92
N ALA A 152 -0.52 9.21 -8.96
CA ALA A 152 -0.10 9.48 -7.57
C ALA A 152 0.43 8.21 -6.89
N LEU A 153 -0.27 7.08 -7.04
CA LEU A 153 0.14 5.78 -6.50
C LEU A 153 1.47 5.29 -7.10
N SER A 154 1.78 5.62 -8.35
CA SER A 154 3.07 5.31 -8.99
C SER A 154 4.26 6.09 -8.41
N GLY A 155 4.02 7.04 -7.48
CA GLY A 155 5.03 7.88 -6.86
C GLY A 155 5.58 8.98 -7.78
N ALA A 156 4.88 9.34 -8.86
CA ALA A 156 5.33 10.36 -9.80
C ALA A 156 5.58 11.71 -9.14
N LEU A 157 4.66 12.13 -8.23
CA LEU A 157 4.81 13.35 -7.44
C LEU A 157 6.01 13.26 -6.50
N ALA A 158 6.13 12.16 -5.75
CA ALA A 158 7.22 11.95 -4.80
C ALA A 158 8.60 11.98 -5.50
N ARG A 159 8.72 11.39 -6.69
CA ARG A 159 9.97 11.49 -7.48
C ARG A 159 10.28 12.93 -7.87
N LYS A 160 9.32 13.67 -8.42
CA LYS A 160 9.54 15.08 -8.82
C LYS A 160 9.96 15.95 -7.64
N ILE A 161 9.30 15.79 -6.48
CA ILE A 161 9.69 16.51 -5.25
C ILE A 161 11.08 16.07 -4.77
N GLY A 162 11.39 14.77 -4.84
CA GLY A 162 12.71 14.22 -4.52
C GLY A 162 13.84 14.85 -5.35
N GLU A 163 13.65 14.95 -6.66
CA GLU A 163 14.60 15.58 -7.57
C GLU A 163 14.88 17.06 -7.19
N GLN A 164 13.84 17.81 -6.82
CA GLN A 164 14.00 19.20 -6.38
C GLN A 164 14.71 19.28 -5.03
N LYS A 165 14.37 18.39 -4.09
CA LYS A 165 15.06 18.30 -2.80
C LYS A 165 16.55 17.99 -2.98
N ASP A 166 16.88 17.03 -3.86
CA ASP A 166 18.27 16.64 -4.11
C ASP A 166 19.07 17.80 -4.74
N ALA A 167 18.48 18.55 -5.68
CA ALA A 167 19.07 19.74 -6.27
C ALA A 167 19.37 20.81 -5.21
N LEU A 168 18.42 21.09 -4.31
CA LEU A 168 18.61 22.04 -3.21
C LEU A 168 19.64 21.54 -2.19
N THR A 169 19.66 20.25 -1.89
CA THR A 169 20.62 19.63 -0.97
C THR A 169 22.05 19.72 -1.52
N ALA A 170 22.21 19.47 -2.82
CA ALA A 170 23.53 19.62 -3.48
C ALA A 170 24.01 21.06 -3.44
N LEU A 171 23.12 22.02 -3.69
CA LEU A 171 23.42 23.45 -3.61
C LEU A 171 23.81 23.86 -2.18
N GLN A 172 23.07 23.39 -1.18
CA GLN A 172 23.35 23.63 0.24
C GLN A 172 24.71 23.05 0.65
N ALA A 173 25.02 21.82 0.22
CA ALA A 173 26.29 21.16 0.50
C ALA A 173 27.48 21.95 -0.11
N HIS A 174 27.33 22.45 -1.35
CA HIS A 174 28.35 23.25 -2.01
C HIS A 174 28.56 24.57 -1.27
N LEU A 175 27.50 25.28 -0.88
CA LEU A 175 27.60 26.50 -0.08
C LEU A 175 28.29 26.26 1.26
N ALA A 176 27.92 25.18 1.97
CA ALA A 176 28.54 24.83 3.25
C ALA A 176 30.03 24.55 3.09
N ALA A 177 30.43 23.78 2.08
CA ALA A 177 31.83 23.49 1.80
C ALA A 177 32.63 24.77 1.48
N TRP A 178 32.07 25.68 0.69
CA TRP A 178 32.73 26.94 0.33
C TRP A 178 32.91 27.88 1.54
N VAL A 179 31.95 27.88 2.48
CA VAL A 179 32.03 28.70 3.70
C VAL A 179 32.96 28.08 4.74
N ASP A 180 32.92 26.76 4.93
CA ASP A 180 33.64 26.08 6.01
C ASP A 180 35.10 25.80 5.67
N PHE A 181 35.44 25.74 4.38
CA PHE A 181 36.81 25.44 3.90
C PHE A 181 37.35 26.49 2.94
N PRO A 182 37.51 27.76 3.39
CA PRO A 182 37.93 28.85 2.54
C PRO A 182 39.40 28.74 2.04
N GLU A 183 40.20 27.86 2.65
CA GLU A 183 41.61 27.60 2.29
C GLU A 183 41.75 26.42 1.29
N GLU A 184 40.64 25.71 0.99
CA GLU A 184 40.63 24.60 0.04
C GLU A 184 40.13 25.07 -1.35
N ASP A 185 40.56 24.36 -2.41
CA ASP A 185 40.15 24.66 -3.79
C ASP A 185 38.66 24.26 -4.06
N VAL A 186 37.74 24.73 -3.18
CA VAL A 186 36.31 24.59 -3.42
C VAL A 186 35.90 25.64 -4.44
N PRO A 187 35.31 25.26 -5.59
CA PRO A 187 34.89 26.22 -6.59
C PRO A 187 33.91 27.25 -6.01
N GLU A 188 34.15 28.54 -6.31
CA GLU A 188 33.20 29.58 -5.93
C GLU A 188 31.82 29.32 -6.53
N LEU A 189 30.78 29.52 -5.72
CA LEU A 189 29.41 29.37 -6.19
C LEU A 189 29.01 30.62 -7.00
N ASP A 190 28.99 30.49 -8.32
CA ASP A 190 28.54 31.55 -9.21
C ASP A 190 27.07 31.93 -8.94
N GLU A 191 26.77 33.20 -8.80
CA GLU A 191 25.43 33.73 -8.59
C GLU A 191 24.48 33.33 -9.73
N ALA A 192 24.95 33.26 -10.96
CA ALA A 192 24.14 32.84 -12.11
C ALA A 192 23.74 31.36 -11.97
N HIS A 193 24.63 30.49 -11.52
CA HIS A 193 24.33 29.09 -11.25
C HIS A 193 23.32 28.93 -10.11
N LEU A 194 23.50 29.66 -9.00
CA LEU A 194 22.58 29.70 -7.87
C LEU A 194 21.16 30.08 -8.32
N ARG A 195 21.04 31.19 -9.06
CA ARG A 195 19.75 31.66 -9.60
C ARG A 195 19.12 30.68 -10.55
N SER A 196 19.91 30.02 -11.38
CA SER A 196 19.42 29.02 -12.34
C SER A 196 18.82 27.81 -11.64
N VAL A 197 19.49 27.26 -10.62
CA VAL A 197 18.99 26.12 -9.86
C VAL A 197 17.72 26.49 -9.09
N LEU A 198 17.71 27.61 -8.37
CA LEU A 198 16.55 28.07 -7.63
C LEU A 198 15.35 28.37 -8.55
N GLY A 199 15.59 28.99 -9.71
CA GLY A 199 14.57 29.26 -10.71
C GLY A 199 13.96 27.98 -11.28
N SER A 200 14.77 26.99 -11.62
CA SER A 200 14.30 25.67 -12.09
C SER A 200 13.45 24.94 -11.05
N VAL A 201 13.87 24.97 -9.78
CA VAL A 201 13.09 24.40 -8.68
C VAL A 201 11.74 25.12 -8.55
N GLN A 202 11.76 26.45 -8.54
CA GLN A 202 10.53 27.24 -8.44
C GLN A 202 9.58 26.96 -9.60
N GLU A 203 10.05 26.98 -10.86
CA GLU A 203 9.22 26.68 -12.03
C GLU A 203 8.58 25.29 -11.95
N THR A 204 9.33 24.28 -11.49
CA THR A 204 8.83 22.92 -11.32
C THR A 204 7.73 22.86 -10.28
N LEU A 205 7.93 23.49 -9.11
CA LEU A 205 6.94 23.51 -8.03
C LEU A 205 5.69 24.29 -8.43
N ASP A 206 5.84 25.44 -9.08
CA ASP A 206 4.72 26.22 -9.61
C ASP A 206 3.92 25.44 -10.66
N GLY A 207 4.60 24.66 -11.49
CA GLY A 207 3.96 23.74 -12.44
C GLY A 207 3.12 22.66 -11.76
N LEU A 208 3.64 22.07 -10.68
CA LEU A 208 2.90 21.07 -9.89
C LEU A 208 1.67 21.68 -9.22
N ILE A 209 1.77 22.90 -8.65
CA ILE A 209 0.65 23.60 -8.02
C ILE A 209 -0.44 23.93 -9.05
N ARG A 210 -0.08 24.45 -10.22
CA ARG A 210 -1.06 24.76 -11.27
C ARG A 210 -1.82 23.53 -11.74
N ASN A 211 -1.12 22.40 -11.92
CA ASN A 211 -1.75 21.15 -12.35
C ASN A 211 -2.70 20.61 -11.28
N TYR A 212 -2.30 20.64 -10.01
CA TYR A 212 -3.15 20.21 -8.88
C TYR A 212 -4.43 21.02 -8.79
N GLN A 213 -4.38 22.34 -8.99
CA GLN A 213 -5.58 23.19 -8.99
C GLN A 213 -6.51 22.89 -10.16
N ALA A 214 -5.96 22.60 -11.34
CA ALA A 214 -6.76 22.23 -12.51
C ALA A 214 -7.45 20.86 -12.31
N ASP A 215 -6.74 19.90 -11.74
CA ASP A 215 -7.27 18.55 -11.47
C ASP A 215 -8.34 18.58 -10.37
N THR A 216 -8.14 19.38 -9.32
CA THR A 216 -9.14 19.58 -8.25
C THR A 216 -10.41 20.24 -8.78
N CYS A 217 -10.28 21.20 -9.71
CA CYS A 217 -11.43 21.85 -10.33
C CYS A 217 -12.26 20.86 -11.18
N LEU A 218 -11.61 19.89 -11.86
CA LEU A 218 -12.29 18.86 -12.64
C LEU A 218 -13.03 17.83 -11.75
N LEU A 219 -12.50 17.48 -10.59
CA LEU A 219 -13.16 16.58 -9.64
C LEU A 219 -14.45 17.19 -9.07
N TYR A 220 -14.42 18.49 -8.70
CA TYR A 220 -15.60 19.19 -8.17
C TYR A 220 -16.67 19.51 -9.25
N THR A 221 -16.30 19.59 -10.53
CA THR A 221 -17.29 19.88 -11.59
C THR A 221 -18.01 18.61 -12.09
N SER A 222 -17.47 17.40 -11.86
CA SER A 222 -18.18 16.16 -12.19
C SER A 222 -19.29 15.85 -11.21
N ASP A 223 -19.11 16.14 -9.91
CA ASP A 223 -20.16 15.95 -8.89
C ASP A 223 -21.34 16.92 -9.04
N ALA A 224 -21.14 18.08 -9.66
CA ALA A 224 -22.19 19.08 -9.88
C ALA A 224 -23.01 18.85 -11.16
N ALA A 225 -22.66 17.87 -11.98
CA ALA A 225 -23.37 17.56 -13.24
C ALA A 225 -24.34 16.37 -13.11
N ASP A 226 -24.36 15.67 -11.96
CA ASP A 226 -25.21 14.50 -11.69
C ASP A 226 -26.36 14.81 -10.67
N GLU A 227 -26.63 16.08 -10.36
CA GLU A 227 -27.87 16.58 -9.73
C GLU A 227 -28.73 17.23 -10.83
#